data_b3fd0fce84508f61b0507a3ccd24be9e
#
_entry.id   b3fd0fce84508f61b0507a3ccd24be9e
#
_cell.length_a   1.000
_cell.length_b   1.000
_cell.length_c   1.000
_cell.angle_alpha   90.00
_cell.angle_beta   90.00
_cell.angle_gamma   90.00
#
_symmetry.space_group_name_H-M   'P 1'
#
loop_
_entity.id
_entity.type
_entity.pdbx_description
1 polymer ?
#
loop_
_entity_poly.entity_id
_entity_poly.type
_entity_poly.pdbx_seq_one_letter_code
_entity_poly.pdbx_strand_id
1 'polypeptide(L)'
;LGTGSNSCYYDGSKIVNNVVSLGYFFGDEGSGAHMGKNFIKDYLLENLPEKLQEKFKKDYNYTRDNILDAVYNLPFPNRFLASFCEFYADNLSDKYIFDLITDSFREFFLNQVEKYKKIREVPLRFTGSVAFYFEPLLHQVSNEFNLKISRIMRSPFSALAEYHKTNKTI
;
A
#
# COMPACT_ATOMS: atom_id res chain seq x y z
N LEU A 1 -5.00 2.61 0.66
CA LEU A 1 -3.81 1.77 0.61
C LEU A 1 -3.64 1.09 1.98
N GLY A 2 -3.72 -0.20 1.99
CA GLY A 2 -3.59 -1.07 3.17
C GLY A 2 -2.97 -2.40 2.78
N THR A 3 -3.56 -3.55 3.19
CA THR A 3 -3.13 -4.89 2.73
C THR A 3 -3.14 -5.00 1.20
N GLY A 4 -4.20 -4.53 0.56
CA GLY A 4 -4.32 -4.34 -0.88
C GLY A 4 -4.54 -2.87 -1.23
N SER A 5 -4.75 -2.58 -2.52
CA SER A 5 -5.05 -1.23 -3.01
C SER A 5 -6.26 -1.21 -3.93
N ASN A 6 -6.94 -0.08 -3.95
CA ASN A 6 -8.01 0.22 -4.89
C ASN A 6 -8.18 1.74 -5.00
N SER A 7 -8.82 2.19 -6.05
CA SER A 7 -9.09 3.61 -6.29
C SER A 7 -10.46 3.82 -6.91
N CYS A 8 -11.06 4.98 -6.70
CA CYS A 8 -12.28 5.38 -7.38
C CYS A 8 -12.34 6.91 -7.55
N TYR A 9 -13.07 7.34 -8.58
CA TYR A 9 -13.50 8.72 -8.73
C TYR A 9 -14.92 8.88 -8.20
N TYR A 10 -15.05 9.69 -7.14
CA TYR A 10 -16.30 10.03 -6.50
C TYR A 10 -16.65 11.50 -6.77
N ASP A 11 -17.85 11.78 -7.29
CA ASP A 11 -18.28 13.13 -7.71
C ASP A 11 -18.94 13.96 -6.60
N GLY A 12 -19.03 13.42 -5.39
CA GLY A 12 -19.74 14.00 -4.26
C GLY A 12 -21.09 13.32 -3.97
N SER A 13 -21.61 12.53 -4.90
CA SER A 13 -22.86 11.78 -4.75
C SER A 13 -22.72 10.29 -5.00
N LYS A 14 -21.91 9.91 -5.98
CA LYS A 14 -21.71 8.50 -6.38
C LYS A 14 -20.29 8.24 -6.91
N ILE A 15 -19.91 6.98 -6.97
CA ILE A 15 -18.71 6.53 -7.68
C ILE A 15 -19.02 6.59 -9.18
N VAL A 16 -18.27 7.43 -9.90
CA VAL A 16 -18.43 7.65 -11.34
C VAL A 16 -17.52 6.74 -12.14
N ASN A 17 -16.33 6.47 -11.62
CA ASN A 17 -15.35 5.61 -12.27
C ASN A 17 -14.51 4.87 -11.23
N ASN A 18 -14.11 3.65 -11.57
CA ASN A 18 -13.22 2.83 -10.78
C ASN A 18 -12.23 2.15 -11.74
N VAL A 19 -10.94 2.32 -11.48
CA VAL A 19 -9.91 1.58 -12.21
C VAL A 19 -9.92 0.14 -11.72
N VAL A 20 -9.86 -0.80 -12.65
CA VAL A 20 -9.97 -2.23 -12.33
C VAL A 20 -8.85 -2.64 -11.35
N SER A 21 -9.26 -3.17 -10.20
CA SER A 21 -8.33 -3.80 -9.27
C SER A 21 -8.03 -5.23 -9.72
N LEU A 22 -6.75 -5.54 -9.86
CA LEU A 22 -6.29 -6.86 -10.31
C LEU A 22 -5.94 -7.79 -9.14
N GLY A 23 -6.11 -7.31 -7.89
CA GLY A 23 -5.77 -8.05 -6.67
C GLY A 23 -4.27 -8.24 -6.48
N TYR A 24 -3.87 -8.91 -5.40
CA TYR A 24 -2.49 -8.98 -4.96
C TYR A 24 -1.54 -9.69 -5.94
N PHE A 25 -2.06 -10.52 -6.83
CA PHE A 25 -1.24 -11.29 -7.76
C PHE A 25 -0.76 -10.41 -8.92
N PHE A 26 -1.66 -9.71 -9.60
CA PHE A 26 -1.38 -8.90 -10.78
C PHE A 26 -1.32 -7.39 -10.55
N GLY A 27 -1.67 -6.95 -9.35
CA GLY A 27 -1.81 -5.53 -9.03
C GLY A 27 -1.53 -5.24 -7.56
N ASP A 28 -2.44 -4.48 -6.95
CA ASP A 28 -2.33 -3.98 -5.58
C ASP A 28 -1.10 -3.09 -5.33
N GLU A 29 -0.61 -2.42 -6.38
CA GLU A 29 0.50 -1.48 -6.28
C GLU A 29 0.24 -0.46 -5.17
N GLY A 30 1.27 -0.03 -4.47
CA GLY A 30 1.16 0.87 -3.32
C GLY A 30 0.63 0.23 -2.04
N SER A 31 0.35 -1.07 -2.04
CA SER A 31 -0.13 -1.81 -0.87
C SER A 31 0.98 -2.55 -0.13
N GLY A 32 0.68 -2.96 1.12
CA GLY A 32 1.59 -3.81 1.88
C GLY A 32 1.86 -5.16 1.23
N ALA A 33 0.87 -5.75 0.54
CA ALA A 33 1.05 -7.01 -0.18
C ALA A 33 2.00 -6.85 -1.38
N HIS A 34 1.89 -5.74 -2.12
CA HIS A 34 2.79 -5.44 -3.23
C HIS A 34 4.23 -5.23 -2.77
N MET A 35 4.43 -4.40 -1.73
CA MET A 35 5.74 -4.21 -1.11
C MET A 35 6.30 -5.53 -0.59
N GLY A 36 5.48 -6.34 0.09
CA GLY A 36 5.87 -7.64 0.63
C GLY A 36 6.28 -8.63 -0.44
N LYS A 37 5.56 -8.69 -1.56
CA LYS A 37 5.91 -9.54 -2.69
C LYS A 37 7.30 -9.20 -3.26
N ASN A 38 7.58 -7.92 -3.45
CA ASN A 38 8.87 -7.47 -3.99
C ASN A 38 10.00 -7.70 -2.99
N PHE A 39 9.79 -7.35 -1.72
CA PHE A 39 10.77 -7.58 -0.66
C PHE A 39 11.12 -9.06 -0.46
N ILE A 40 10.12 -9.93 -0.37
CA ILE A 40 10.30 -11.36 -0.15
C ILE A 40 11.00 -12.01 -1.35
N LYS A 41 10.69 -11.58 -2.58
CA LYS A 41 11.42 -12.02 -3.77
C LYS A 41 12.91 -11.70 -3.63
N ASP A 42 13.26 -10.47 -3.27
CA ASP A 42 14.65 -10.04 -3.16
C ASP A 42 15.35 -10.70 -1.95
N TYR A 43 14.63 -10.90 -0.84
CA TYR A 43 15.13 -11.68 0.31
C TYR A 43 15.51 -13.11 -0.09
N LEU A 44 14.62 -13.82 -0.80
CA LEU A 44 14.85 -15.22 -1.21
C LEU A 44 15.94 -15.37 -2.29
N LEU A 45 16.20 -14.32 -3.05
CA LEU A 45 17.27 -14.26 -4.05
C LEU A 45 18.57 -13.69 -3.49
N GLU A 46 18.62 -13.37 -2.20
CA GLU A 46 19.78 -12.76 -1.52
C GLU A 46 20.21 -11.42 -2.16
N ASN A 47 19.24 -10.66 -2.70
CA ASN A 47 19.45 -9.35 -3.33
C ASN A 47 19.33 -8.17 -2.36
N LEU A 48 18.94 -8.42 -1.10
CA LEU A 48 18.88 -7.35 -0.10
C LEU A 48 20.28 -6.89 0.32
N PRO A 49 20.43 -5.62 0.77
CA PRO A 49 21.64 -5.22 1.47
C PRO A 49 21.95 -6.17 2.64
N GLU A 50 23.22 -6.57 2.80
CA GLU A 50 23.64 -7.61 3.75
C GLU A 50 23.09 -7.40 5.16
N LYS A 51 23.21 -6.16 5.71
CA LYS A 51 22.67 -5.82 7.03
C LYS A 51 21.16 -6.02 7.14
N LEU A 52 20.42 -5.71 6.08
CA LEU A 52 18.97 -5.85 6.05
C LEU A 52 18.57 -7.32 5.93
N GLN A 53 19.30 -8.10 5.13
CA GLN A 53 19.15 -9.54 4.98
C GLN A 53 19.32 -10.25 6.33
N GLU A 54 20.41 -9.96 7.04
CA GLU A 54 20.69 -10.55 8.35
C GLU A 54 19.66 -10.14 9.39
N LYS A 55 19.28 -8.87 9.42
CA LYS A 55 18.26 -8.36 10.33
C LYS A 55 16.92 -9.04 10.11
N PHE A 56 16.45 -9.12 8.88
CA PHE A 56 15.18 -9.78 8.56
C PHE A 56 15.21 -11.25 8.94
N LYS A 57 16.30 -11.97 8.63
CA LYS A 57 16.48 -13.37 9.03
C LYS A 57 16.43 -13.57 10.54
N LYS A 58 17.04 -12.67 11.30
CA LYS A 58 17.05 -12.70 12.76
C LYS A 58 15.66 -12.42 13.36
N ASP A 59 14.96 -11.42 12.84
CA ASP A 59 13.69 -10.94 13.40
C ASP A 59 12.53 -11.91 13.10
N TYR A 60 12.53 -12.55 11.94
CA TYR A 60 11.42 -13.41 11.49
C TYR A 60 11.75 -14.90 11.44
N ASN A 61 13.01 -15.28 11.30
CA ASN A 61 13.47 -16.68 11.23
C ASN A 61 12.68 -17.57 10.27
N TYR A 62 12.19 -16.99 9.15
CA TYR A 62 11.50 -17.76 8.12
C TYR A 62 12.49 -18.50 7.23
N THR A 63 12.24 -19.78 7.01
CA THR A 63 12.89 -20.55 5.95
C THR A 63 12.22 -20.26 4.60
N ARG A 64 12.91 -20.55 3.51
CA ARG A 64 12.33 -20.50 2.17
C ARG A 64 11.02 -21.28 2.07
N ASP A 65 10.97 -22.48 2.65
CA ASP A 65 9.80 -23.35 2.56
C ASP A 65 8.63 -22.79 3.38
N ASN A 66 8.87 -22.18 4.56
CA ASN A 66 7.82 -21.48 5.31
C ASN A 66 7.21 -20.32 4.51
N ILE A 67 8.04 -19.55 3.81
CA ILE A 67 7.57 -18.43 2.98
C ILE A 67 6.74 -18.93 1.80
N LEU A 68 7.24 -19.93 1.08
CA LEU A 68 6.51 -20.49 -0.06
C LEU A 68 5.20 -21.15 0.37
N ASP A 69 5.20 -21.85 1.50
CA ASP A 69 3.96 -22.42 2.06
C ASP A 69 2.95 -21.33 2.42
N ALA A 70 3.39 -20.27 3.08
CA ALA A 70 2.53 -19.13 3.44
C ALA A 70 1.92 -18.42 2.23
N VAL A 71 2.63 -18.38 1.11
CA VAL A 71 2.17 -17.70 -0.12
C VAL A 71 1.29 -18.59 -1.00
N TYR A 72 1.60 -19.90 -1.10
CA TYR A 72 0.95 -20.78 -2.08
C TYR A 72 -0.08 -21.73 -1.48
N ASN A 73 0.05 -22.10 -0.20
CA ASN A 73 -0.77 -23.16 0.40
C ASN A 73 -1.64 -22.66 1.56
N LEU A 74 -1.22 -21.62 2.29
CA LEU A 74 -1.97 -21.11 3.43
C LEU A 74 -3.00 -20.05 3.05
N PRO A 75 -4.06 -19.86 3.85
CA PRO A 75 -5.05 -18.81 3.61
C PRO A 75 -4.47 -17.41 3.81
N PHE A 76 -4.99 -16.45 3.07
CA PHE A 76 -4.65 -15.01 3.17
C PHE A 76 -3.18 -14.66 2.87
N PRO A 77 -2.60 -15.11 1.76
CA PRO A 77 -1.22 -14.80 1.39
C PRO A 77 -0.93 -13.30 1.29
N ASN A 78 -1.92 -12.50 0.90
CA ASN A 78 -1.82 -11.04 0.87
C ASN A 78 -1.62 -10.43 2.26
N ARG A 79 -2.22 -11.00 3.31
CA ARG A 79 -2.00 -10.54 4.69
C ARG A 79 -0.61 -10.92 5.18
N PHE A 80 -0.14 -12.13 4.85
CA PHE A 80 1.22 -12.54 5.14
C PHE A 80 2.23 -11.59 4.50
N LEU A 81 2.10 -11.30 3.21
CA LEU A 81 2.97 -10.36 2.52
C LEU A 81 2.91 -8.95 3.14
N ALA A 82 1.72 -8.46 3.48
CA ALA A 82 1.55 -7.15 4.09
C ALA A 82 2.04 -7.05 5.54
N SER A 83 2.27 -8.17 6.23
CA SER A 83 2.70 -8.16 7.63
C SER A 83 4.09 -7.57 7.85
N PHE A 84 4.91 -7.49 6.80
CA PHE A 84 6.26 -6.94 6.87
C PHE A 84 6.32 -5.41 6.87
N CYS A 85 5.18 -4.71 6.79
CA CYS A 85 5.15 -3.25 6.81
C CYS A 85 5.73 -2.64 8.10
N GLU A 86 5.65 -3.32 9.25
CA GLU A 86 6.30 -2.89 10.50
C GLU A 86 7.82 -2.91 10.36
N PHE A 87 8.37 -3.98 9.77
CA PHE A 87 9.80 -4.04 9.49
C PHE A 87 10.27 -2.90 8.58
N TYR A 88 9.46 -2.52 7.59
CA TYR A 88 9.80 -1.39 6.71
C TYR A 88 9.77 -0.07 7.48
N ALA A 89 8.80 0.15 8.35
CA ALA A 89 8.72 1.34 9.18
C ALA A 89 9.95 1.49 10.10
N ASP A 90 10.39 0.39 10.71
CA ASP A 90 11.56 0.36 11.60
C ASP A 90 12.90 0.53 10.85
N ASN A 91 12.91 0.32 9.54
CA ASN A 91 14.11 0.40 8.71
C ASN A 91 14.02 1.46 7.60
N LEU A 92 13.17 2.47 7.77
CA LEU A 92 12.87 3.47 6.75
C LEU A 92 14.09 4.34 6.34
N SER A 93 15.11 4.42 7.19
CA SER A 93 16.37 5.09 6.88
C SER A 93 17.28 4.29 5.91
N ASP A 94 16.99 3.01 5.69
CA ASP A 94 17.69 2.20 4.70
C ASP A 94 17.21 2.56 3.29
N LYS A 95 18.17 2.82 2.39
CA LYS A 95 17.85 3.23 1.02
C LYS A 95 17.00 2.21 0.26
N TYR A 96 17.26 0.92 0.45
CA TYR A 96 16.49 -0.14 -0.19
C TYR A 96 15.02 -0.09 0.24
N ILE A 97 14.75 0.05 1.55
CA ILE A 97 13.38 0.16 2.08
C ILE A 97 12.68 1.44 1.60
N PHE A 98 13.41 2.56 1.60
CA PHE A 98 12.90 3.82 1.08
C PHE A 98 12.48 3.68 -0.40
N ASP A 99 13.34 3.12 -1.24
CA ASP A 99 13.08 2.90 -2.65
C ASP A 99 11.91 1.91 -2.86
N LEU A 100 11.90 0.78 -2.14
CA LEU A 100 10.81 -0.21 -2.18
C LEU A 100 9.43 0.42 -1.98
N ILE A 101 9.30 1.30 -0.98
CA ILE A 101 8.02 1.94 -0.66
C ILE A 101 7.67 2.99 -1.70
N THR A 102 8.62 3.87 -2.05
CA THR A 102 8.37 4.95 -3.00
C THR A 102 8.11 4.44 -4.40
N ASP A 103 8.80 3.40 -4.86
CA ASP A 103 8.55 2.76 -6.15
C ASP A 103 7.18 2.10 -6.19
N SER A 104 6.79 1.40 -5.12
CA SER A 104 5.44 0.83 -5.01
C SER A 104 4.35 1.91 -5.10
N PHE A 105 4.56 3.08 -4.47
CA PHE A 105 3.64 4.21 -4.60
C PHE A 105 3.66 4.80 -6.01
N ARG A 106 4.82 4.95 -6.67
CA ARG A 106 4.91 5.42 -8.06
C ARG A 106 4.12 4.52 -9.00
N GLU A 107 4.24 3.19 -8.85
CA GLU A 107 3.46 2.24 -9.63
C GLU A 107 1.95 2.41 -9.40
N PHE A 108 1.51 2.65 -8.16
CA PHE A 108 0.11 2.95 -7.86
C PHE A 108 -0.35 4.25 -8.57
N PHE A 109 0.45 5.30 -8.53
CA PHE A 109 0.10 6.54 -9.22
C PHE A 109 0.01 6.33 -10.73
N LEU A 110 0.96 5.64 -11.35
CA LEU A 110 0.97 5.37 -12.79
C LEU A 110 -0.19 4.47 -13.24
N ASN A 111 -0.46 3.40 -12.48
CA ASN A 111 -1.39 2.36 -12.90
C ASN A 111 -2.84 2.62 -12.46
N GLN A 112 -3.04 3.43 -11.43
CA GLN A 112 -4.36 3.71 -10.86
C GLN A 112 -4.72 5.20 -10.96
N VAL A 113 -3.91 6.09 -10.36
CA VAL A 113 -4.28 7.50 -10.18
C VAL A 113 -4.31 8.24 -11.51
N GLU A 114 -3.29 8.10 -12.34
CA GLU A 114 -3.18 8.76 -13.66
C GLU A 114 -4.23 8.28 -14.69
N LYS A 115 -4.96 7.20 -14.42
CA LYS A 115 -6.02 6.74 -15.32
C LYS A 115 -7.31 7.57 -15.22
N TYR A 116 -7.44 8.41 -14.20
CA TYR A 116 -8.61 9.28 -14.06
C TYR A 116 -8.44 10.57 -14.83
N LYS A 117 -9.30 10.81 -15.83
CA LYS A 117 -9.24 12.00 -16.71
C LYS A 117 -9.26 13.35 -15.97
N LYS A 118 -9.96 13.38 -14.80
CA LYS A 118 -10.14 14.59 -13.99
C LYS A 118 -9.21 14.67 -12.77
N ILE A 119 -8.14 13.90 -12.75
CA ILE A 119 -7.28 13.80 -11.58
C ILE A 119 -6.66 15.14 -11.15
N ARG A 120 -6.46 16.07 -12.08
CA ARG A 120 -5.92 17.42 -11.79
C ARG A 120 -6.97 18.40 -11.25
N GLU A 121 -8.27 18.05 -11.37
CA GLU A 121 -9.39 18.90 -10.97
C GLU A 121 -9.89 18.61 -9.57
N VAL A 122 -9.50 17.48 -9.00
CA VAL A 122 -10.02 16.99 -7.72
C VAL A 122 -8.89 16.64 -6.74
N PRO A 123 -9.10 16.88 -5.43
CA PRO A 123 -8.08 16.51 -4.45
C PRO A 123 -8.07 15.00 -4.21
N LEU A 124 -6.85 14.45 -4.07
CA LEU A 124 -6.67 13.07 -3.65
C LEU A 124 -6.99 12.89 -2.17
N ARG A 125 -7.61 11.77 -1.85
CA ARG A 125 -7.86 11.33 -0.48
C ARG A 125 -7.50 9.87 -0.34
N PHE A 126 -6.81 9.53 0.74
CA PHE A 126 -6.39 8.16 1.00
C PHE A 126 -6.99 7.65 2.29
N THR A 127 -7.24 6.34 2.34
CA THR A 127 -7.58 5.62 3.56
C THR A 127 -6.79 4.31 3.60
N GLY A 128 -6.43 3.89 4.82
CA GLY A 128 -5.72 2.65 5.08
C GLY A 128 -4.40 2.86 5.83
N SER A 129 -3.94 1.79 6.48
CA SER A 129 -2.77 1.83 7.36
C SER A 129 -1.47 2.15 6.61
N VAL A 130 -1.28 1.59 5.42
CA VAL A 130 -0.06 1.84 4.62
C VAL A 130 0.03 3.31 4.22
N ALA A 131 -1.06 3.90 3.69
CA ALA A 131 -1.09 5.32 3.37
C ALA A 131 -0.82 6.21 4.59
N PHE A 132 -1.32 5.81 5.76
CA PHE A 132 -1.18 6.58 6.99
C PHE A 132 0.23 6.51 7.58
N TYR A 133 0.81 5.30 7.68
CA TYR A 133 2.13 5.15 8.30
C TYR A 133 3.27 5.63 7.41
N PHE A 134 3.09 5.56 6.08
CA PHE A 134 4.07 6.08 5.11
C PHE A 134 3.62 7.39 4.46
N GLU A 135 2.79 8.18 5.16
CA GLU A 135 2.27 9.47 4.69
C GLU A 135 3.34 10.41 4.13
N PRO A 136 4.52 10.61 4.78
CA PRO A 136 5.55 11.49 4.23
C PRO A 136 6.04 11.04 2.84
N LEU A 137 6.25 9.73 2.64
CA LEU A 137 6.69 9.17 1.36
C LEU A 137 5.59 9.24 0.30
N LEU A 138 4.33 9.02 0.70
CA LEU A 138 3.18 9.15 -0.18
C LEU A 138 3.01 10.59 -0.67
N HIS A 139 3.20 11.59 0.19
CA HIS A 139 3.22 13.00 -0.19
C HIS A 139 4.38 13.32 -1.14
N GLN A 140 5.59 12.80 -0.86
CA GLN A 140 6.74 12.98 -1.74
C GLN A 140 6.44 12.47 -3.15
N VAL A 141 5.96 11.23 -3.28
CA VAL A 141 5.61 10.65 -4.58
C VAL A 141 4.46 11.43 -5.24
N SER A 142 3.42 11.82 -4.50
CA SER A 142 2.33 12.64 -5.05
C SER A 142 2.83 13.94 -5.68
N ASN A 143 3.83 14.59 -5.08
CA ASN A 143 4.44 15.81 -5.60
C ASN A 143 5.22 15.56 -6.91
N GLU A 144 5.83 14.38 -7.09
CA GLU A 144 6.48 13.99 -8.35
C GLU A 144 5.47 13.99 -9.52
N PHE A 145 4.20 13.66 -9.24
CA PHE A 145 3.10 13.70 -10.21
C PHE A 145 2.35 15.03 -10.28
N ASN A 146 2.80 16.07 -9.57
CA ASN A 146 2.12 17.36 -9.44
C ASN A 146 0.66 17.21 -8.95
N LEU A 147 0.42 16.30 -8.02
CA LEU A 147 -0.87 16.02 -7.41
C LEU A 147 -0.86 16.38 -5.93
N LYS A 148 -2.01 16.88 -5.42
CA LYS A 148 -2.14 17.27 -4.02
C LYS A 148 -3.02 16.28 -3.26
N ILE A 149 -2.48 15.73 -2.20
CA ILE A 149 -3.24 14.94 -1.23
C ILE A 149 -3.89 15.90 -0.23
N SER A 150 -5.20 15.81 -0.07
CA SER A 150 -5.96 16.67 0.85
C SER A 150 -6.24 16.02 2.19
N ARG A 151 -6.28 14.69 2.25
CA ARG A 151 -6.55 13.95 3.49
C ARG A 151 -6.04 12.52 3.41
N ILE A 152 -5.45 12.05 4.50
CA ILE A 152 -5.11 10.65 4.72
C ILE A 152 -5.75 10.19 6.03
N MET A 153 -6.40 9.05 6.03
CA MET A 153 -7.04 8.45 7.21
C MET A 153 -6.53 7.04 7.41
N ARG A 154 -6.14 6.71 8.65
CA ARG A 154 -5.73 5.34 9.00
C ARG A 154 -6.85 4.32 8.79
N SER A 155 -8.08 4.69 9.14
CA SER A 155 -9.26 3.84 9.06
C SER A 155 -10.50 4.67 8.75
N PRO A 156 -11.45 4.15 7.96
CA PRO A 156 -12.71 4.84 7.67
C PRO A 156 -13.73 4.73 8.82
N PHE A 157 -13.50 3.95 9.87
CA PHE A 157 -14.52 3.61 10.87
C PHE A 157 -15.14 4.83 11.56
N SER A 158 -14.34 5.79 12.02
CA SER A 158 -14.86 6.98 12.69
C SER A 158 -15.73 7.84 11.77
N ALA A 159 -15.28 8.02 10.52
CA ALA A 159 -16.02 8.79 9.54
C ALA A 159 -17.31 8.08 9.11
N LEU A 160 -17.29 6.75 8.97
CA LEU A 160 -18.50 5.95 8.69
C LEU A 160 -19.49 5.99 9.85
N ALA A 161 -19.00 5.90 11.09
CA ALA A 161 -19.87 5.99 12.27
C ALA A 161 -20.55 7.36 12.37
N GLU A 162 -19.81 8.44 12.07
CA GLU A 162 -20.36 9.79 12.05
C GLU A 162 -21.39 9.96 10.91
N TYR A 163 -21.06 9.50 9.71
CA TYR A 163 -21.98 9.51 8.57
C TYR A 163 -23.31 8.81 8.88
N HIS A 164 -23.28 7.64 9.50
CA HIS A 164 -24.48 6.90 9.85
C HIS A 164 -25.25 7.52 11.04
N LYS A 165 -24.58 8.29 11.91
CA LYS A 165 -25.27 9.05 12.97
C LYS A 165 -26.03 10.26 12.42
N THR A 166 -25.39 10.99 11.49
CA THR A 166 -25.97 12.20 10.88
C THR A 166 -27.05 11.89 9.84
N ASN A 167 -26.96 10.75 9.16
CA ASN A 167 -27.92 10.32 8.13
C ASN A 167 -28.97 9.31 8.67
N LYS A 168 -29.10 9.13 9.98
CA LYS A 168 -30.26 8.47 10.57
C LYS A 168 -31.46 9.42 10.58
N THR A 169 -32.00 9.70 9.40
CA THR A 169 -33.36 10.19 9.24
C THR A 169 -34.04 9.25 8.26
N ILE A 170 -34.54 8.15 8.77
CA ILE A 170 -35.71 7.41 8.27
C ILE A 170 -36.39 6.84 9.51
#